data_4ac94bfa4bfdf28bd13ad6071cb58374
#
_entry.id   4ac94bfa4bfdf28bd13ad6071cb58374
#
_cell.length_a   1.000
_cell.length_b   1.000
_cell.length_c   1.000
_cell.angle_alpha   90.00
_cell.angle_beta   90.00
_cell.angle_gamma   90.00
#
_symmetry.space_group_name_H-M   'P 1'
#
loop_
_entity.id
_entity.type
_entity.pdbx_description
1 polymer ?
#
loop_
_entity_poly.entity_id
_entity_poly.type
_entity_poly.pdbx_seq_one_letter_code
_entity_poly.pdbx_strand_id
1 'polypeptide(L)'
;YARVLDEHLDRAGDLLAEMLFTSNFAEADVANERGVIREEMDMYADTPEDLVTERLIGAAFPGALGRPVLGRPASIDRLTGARLRSFQTAHYIAPRIVIAVSGSFTDENIARLAAHFSFLPRRPDLTMRSGSYTPAFTLKRKAIEQNQISIGFPGLPTGSEARFTMALLSSILGGNMSSRLFQTVREKNGLCYAIYTYTASFLDCGMFGISAAVGRETEQRALALIRDELERFRTDGVTQPELDRAREQVHASVLMAEESTASRMNKLGYSELYLGRVLPADEVLARYDAVTREDILGLARETLDFDRVSFSAVGRLRPQEEYAPQHKG
;
A
#
# COMPACT_ATOMS: atom_id res chain seq x y z
N TYR A 1 4.98 -16.81 -3.69
CA TYR A 1 4.18 -17.81 -2.95
C TYR A 1 3.79 -18.99 -3.86
N ALA A 2 3.48 -20.14 -3.24
CA ALA A 2 2.89 -21.28 -3.93
C ALA A 2 1.63 -21.74 -3.18
N ARG A 3 0.66 -22.26 -3.92
CA ARG A 3 -0.55 -22.91 -3.39
C ARG A 3 -0.68 -24.28 -4.05
N VAL A 4 -0.60 -25.31 -3.24
CA VAL A 4 -0.56 -26.70 -3.71
C VAL A 4 -1.43 -27.58 -2.80
N LEU A 5 -1.69 -28.82 -3.23
CA LEU A 5 -2.16 -29.86 -2.32
C LEU A 5 -1.05 -30.22 -1.32
N ASP A 6 -1.41 -30.69 -0.13
CA ASP A 6 -0.48 -31.03 0.95
C ASP A 6 0.59 -32.06 0.53
N GLU A 7 0.22 -33.05 -0.25
CA GLU A 7 1.14 -34.06 -0.84
C GLU A 7 2.23 -33.45 -1.75
N HIS A 8 2.05 -32.19 -2.21
CA HIS A 8 2.99 -31.48 -3.09
C HIS A 8 3.78 -30.37 -2.39
N LEU A 9 3.64 -30.23 -1.07
CA LEU A 9 4.29 -29.16 -0.32
C LEU A 9 5.81 -29.20 -0.46
N ASP A 10 6.42 -30.38 -0.32
CA ASP A 10 7.87 -30.56 -0.47
C ASP A 10 8.34 -30.12 -1.87
N ARG A 11 7.64 -30.53 -2.91
CA ARG A 11 7.93 -30.14 -4.30
C ARG A 11 7.81 -28.61 -4.50
N ALA A 12 6.82 -27.98 -3.87
CA ALA A 12 6.69 -26.54 -3.92
C ALA A 12 7.86 -25.84 -3.22
N GLY A 13 8.31 -26.38 -2.08
CA GLY A 13 9.49 -25.92 -1.37
C GLY A 13 10.76 -26.03 -2.21
N ASP A 14 10.99 -27.17 -2.85
CA ASP A 14 12.11 -27.40 -3.77
C ASP A 14 12.15 -26.35 -4.88
N LEU A 15 11.01 -26.14 -5.58
CA LEU A 15 10.91 -25.18 -6.67
C LEU A 15 11.15 -23.73 -6.22
N LEU A 16 10.57 -23.32 -5.09
CA LEU A 16 10.79 -21.98 -4.55
C LEU A 16 12.25 -21.76 -4.17
N ALA A 17 12.89 -22.75 -3.56
CA ALA A 17 14.31 -22.68 -3.21
C ALA A 17 15.19 -22.63 -4.47
N GLU A 18 14.91 -23.43 -5.47
CA GLU A 18 15.59 -23.41 -6.75
C GLU A 18 15.48 -22.04 -7.43
N MET A 19 14.28 -21.48 -7.56
CA MET A 19 14.05 -20.14 -8.13
C MET A 19 14.80 -19.06 -7.38
N LEU A 20 14.82 -19.11 -6.04
CA LEU A 20 15.44 -18.09 -5.21
C LEU A 20 16.98 -18.17 -5.20
N PHE A 21 17.58 -19.35 -5.30
CA PHE A 21 19.01 -19.51 -4.98
C PHE A 21 19.85 -20.07 -6.10
N THR A 22 19.28 -20.78 -7.06
CA THR A 22 20.04 -21.42 -8.15
C THR A 22 19.89 -20.73 -9.50
N SER A 23 19.23 -19.58 -9.57
CA SER A 23 19.12 -18.81 -10.80
C SER A 23 20.50 -18.48 -11.39
N ASN A 24 20.70 -18.82 -12.64
CA ASN A 24 21.96 -18.58 -13.35
C ASN A 24 22.11 -17.11 -13.85
N PHE A 25 21.02 -16.35 -13.86
CA PHE A 25 20.96 -14.99 -14.39
C PHE A 25 21.73 -14.86 -15.73
N ALA A 26 21.43 -15.76 -16.69
CA ALA A 26 22.07 -15.73 -17.97
C ALA A 26 21.79 -14.38 -18.69
N GLU A 27 22.79 -13.80 -19.38
CA GLU A 27 22.64 -12.47 -19.99
C GLU A 27 21.51 -12.43 -21.03
N ALA A 28 21.25 -13.54 -21.73
CA ALA A 28 20.13 -13.63 -22.67
C ALA A 28 18.77 -13.52 -21.96
N ASP A 29 18.60 -14.21 -20.82
CA ASP A 29 17.36 -14.16 -20.04
C ASP A 29 17.16 -12.78 -19.40
N VAL A 30 18.25 -12.18 -18.89
CA VAL A 30 18.21 -10.82 -18.35
C VAL A 30 17.87 -9.80 -19.44
N ALA A 31 18.34 -10.01 -20.69
CA ALA A 31 18.00 -9.14 -21.82
C ALA A 31 16.51 -9.27 -22.21
N ASN A 32 15.98 -10.48 -22.22
CA ASN A 32 14.56 -10.73 -22.47
C ASN A 32 13.68 -10.09 -21.39
N GLU A 33 14.01 -10.31 -20.12
CA GLU A 33 13.27 -9.77 -18.97
C GLU A 33 13.30 -8.24 -18.95
N ARG A 34 14.40 -7.59 -19.32
CA ARG A 34 14.42 -6.13 -19.51
C ARG A 34 13.39 -5.64 -20.54
N GLY A 35 13.16 -6.42 -21.60
CA GLY A 35 12.09 -6.14 -22.56
C GLY A 35 10.72 -6.21 -21.93
N VAL A 36 10.43 -7.26 -21.18
CA VAL A 36 9.16 -7.45 -20.46
C VAL A 36 8.92 -6.32 -19.46
N ILE A 37 9.91 -5.99 -18.63
CA ILE A 37 9.77 -4.89 -17.64
C ILE A 37 9.51 -3.54 -18.32
N ARG A 38 10.07 -3.29 -19.51
CA ARG A 38 9.78 -2.07 -20.27
C ARG A 38 8.33 -2.02 -20.74
N GLU A 39 7.79 -3.11 -21.25
CA GLU A 39 6.37 -3.21 -21.60
C GLU A 39 5.48 -3.00 -20.36
N GLU A 40 5.86 -3.55 -19.20
CA GLU A 40 5.16 -3.28 -17.92
C GLU A 40 5.21 -1.80 -17.54
N MET A 41 6.35 -1.13 -17.71
CA MET A 41 6.47 0.31 -17.46
C MET A 41 5.57 1.12 -18.39
N ASP A 42 5.48 0.77 -19.67
CA ASP A 42 4.65 1.46 -20.64
C ASP A 42 3.16 1.21 -20.32
N MET A 43 2.77 -0.02 -19.98
CA MET A 43 1.43 -0.35 -19.52
C MET A 43 1.05 0.45 -18.26
N TYR A 44 1.97 0.55 -17.29
CA TYR A 44 1.74 1.33 -16.07
C TYR A 44 1.63 2.83 -16.36
N ALA A 45 2.46 3.35 -17.26
CA ALA A 45 2.38 4.73 -17.71
C ALA A 45 1.05 5.02 -18.43
N ASP A 46 0.41 4.00 -19.02
CA ASP A 46 -0.88 4.09 -19.69
C ASP A 46 -2.08 3.81 -18.77
N THR A 47 -1.84 3.52 -17.49
CA THR A 47 -2.87 3.38 -16.45
C THR A 47 -2.87 4.63 -15.54
N PRO A 48 -3.67 5.66 -15.84
CA PRO A 48 -3.60 6.95 -15.13
C PRO A 48 -3.94 6.87 -13.65
N GLU A 49 -4.75 5.89 -13.26
CA GLU A 49 -5.15 5.62 -11.87
C GLU A 49 -3.96 5.20 -11.02
N ASP A 50 -3.13 4.29 -11.52
CA ASP A 50 -1.91 3.85 -10.84
C ASP A 50 -0.85 4.95 -10.87
N LEU A 51 -0.69 5.57 -12.04
CA LEU A 51 0.30 6.61 -12.27
C LEU A 51 0.14 7.82 -11.33
N VAL A 52 -1.10 8.24 -11.04
CA VAL A 52 -1.35 9.40 -10.16
C VAL A 52 -0.89 9.14 -8.74
N THR A 53 -1.11 7.92 -8.23
CA THR A 53 -0.71 7.50 -6.89
C THR A 53 0.80 7.30 -6.78
N GLU A 54 1.44 6.63 -7.76
CA GLU A 54 2.89 6.47 -7.79
C GLU A 54 3.61 7.82 -7.83
N ARG A 55 3.12 8.76 -8.64
CA ARG A 55 3.66 10.12 -8.72
C ARG A 55 3.56 10.85 -7.39
N LEU A 56 2.44 10.69 -6.68
CA LEU A 56 2.26 11.29 -5.36
C LEU A 56 3.25 10.73 -4.36
N ILE A 57 3.34 9.40 -4.27
CA ILE A 57 4.29 8.71 -3.38
C ILE A 57 5.73 9.10 -3.74
N GLY A 58 6.07 9.09 -5.04
CA GLY A 58 7.39 9.45 -5.52
C GLY A 58 7.83 10.88 -5.18
N ALA A 59 6.86 11.81 -5.11
CA ALA A 59 7.12 13.19 -4.75
C ALA A 59 7.10 13.44 -3.23
N ALA A 60 6.20 12.75 -2.49
CA ALA A 60 6.02 12.93 -1.05
C ALA A 60 7.07 12.21 -0.20
N PHE A 61 7.75 11.19 -0.73
CA PHE A 61 8.80 10.46 -0.02
C PHE A 61 10.15 10.62 -0.72
N PRO A 62 10.98 11.54 -0.30
CA PRO A 62 12.30 11.71 -0.89
C PRO A 62 13.20 10.49 -0.66
N GLY A 63 14.12 10.24 -1.59
CA GLY A 63 15.10 9.17 -1.46
C GLY A 63 14.64 7.81 -1.95
N ALA A 64 14.87 6.75 -1.17
CA ALA A 64 14.64 5.37 -1.62
C ALA A 64 13.16 5.03 -1.73
N LEU A 65 12.34 5.49 -0.79
CA LEU A 65 10.90 5.21 -0.75
C LEU A 65 10.13 5.80 -1.93
N GLY A 66 10.58 6.93 -2.47
CA GLY A 66 9.95 7.57 -3.64
C GLY A 66 10.43 7.05 -4.99
N ARG A 67 11.22 5.97 -5.03
CA ARG A 67 11.60 5.34 -6.30
C ARG A 67 10.44 4.51 -6.85
N PRO A 68 10.16 4.60 -8.16
CA PRO A 68 9.17 3.74 -8.79
C PRO A 68 9.48 2.26 -8.55
N VAL A 69 8.46 1.45 -8.29
CA VAL A 69 8.63 0.00 -8.04
C VAL A 69 9.25 -0.70 -9.26
N LEU A 70 8.77 -0.38 -10.47
CA LEU A 70 9.32 -0.89 -11.72
C LEU A 70 10.70 -0.30 -12.07
N GLY A 71 11.17 0.69 -11.32
CA GLY A 71 12.43 1.39 -11.61
C GLY A 71 12.29 2.47 -12.68
N ARG A 72 13.39 2.78 -13.34
CA ARG A 72 13.45 3.72 -14.47
C ARG A 72 14.15 3.07 -15.65
N PRO A 73 13.78 3.36 -16.92
CA PRO A 73 14.38 2.74 -18.09
C PRO A 73 15.91 2.72 -18.04
N ALA A 74 16.54 3.88 -17.74
CA ALA A 74 18.00 3.98 -17.63
C ALA A 74 18.62 3.14 -16.48
N SER A 75 17.84 2.74 -15.48
CA SER A 75 18.31 1.84 -14.41
C SER A 75 18.20 0.39 -14.84
N ILE A 76 17.10 0.02 -15.48
CA ILE A 76 16.85 -1.33 -16.01
C ILE A 76 17.89 -1.68 -17.07
N ASP A 77 18.22 -0.75 -17.97
CA ASP A 77 19.21 -0.97 -19.03
C ASP A 77 20.61 -1.33 -18.53
N ARG A 78 20.93 -0.93 -17.33
CA ARG A 78 22.23 -1.21 -16.69
C ARG A 78 22.27 -2.51 -15.90
N LEU A 79 21.15 -3.23 -15.77
CA LEU A 79 21.13 -4.51 -15.10
C LEU A 79 21.80 -5.58 -15.95
N THR A 80 22.68 -6.35 -15.33
CA THR A 80 23.37 -7.51 -15.90
C THR A 80 23.22 -8.70 -14.94
N GLY A 81 23.40 -9.91 -15.43
CA GLY A 81 23.39 -11.10 -14.58
C GLY A 81 24.39 -11.03 -13.42
N ALA A 82 25.58 -10.43 -13.66
CA ALA A 82 26.56 -10.21 -12.61
C ALA A 82 26.06 -9.27 -11.50
N ARG A 83 25.34 -8.20 -11.84
CA ARG A 83 24.73 -7.27 -10.87
C ARG A 83 23.61 -7.93 -10.08
N LEU A 84 22.77 -8.74 -10.74
CA LEU A 84 21.69 -9.47 -10.08
C LEU A 84 22.25 -10.49 -9.07
N ARG A 85 23.28 -11.27 -9.44
CA ARG A 85 23.99 -12.16 -8.51
C ARG A 85 24.59 -11.40 -7.33
N SER A 86 25.25 -10.28 -7.59
CA SER A 86 25.81 -9.44 -6.53
C SER A 86 24.76 -8.93 -5.56
N PHE A 87 23.60 -8.49 -6.08
CA PHE A 87 22.47 -8.06 -5.27
C PHE A 87 21.90 -9.21 -4.44
N GLN A 88 21.67 -10.38 -5.04
CA GLN A 88 21.20 -11.58 -4.33
C GLN A 88 22.15 -11.94 -3.18
N THR A 89 23.45 -12.05 -3.46
CA THR A 89 24.46 -12.37 -2.44
C THR A 89 24.50 -11.32 -1.31
N ALA A 90 24.32 -10.05 -1.66
CA ALA A 90 24.37 -8.98 -0.67
C ALA A 90 23.11 -8.91 0.21
N HIS A 91 21.94 -9.24 -0.33
CA HIS A 91 20.67 -8.95 0.32
C HIS A 91 19.87 -10.18 0.79
N TYR A 92 20.14 -11.38 0.23
CA TYR A 92 19.46 -12.61 0.64
C TYR A 92 20.20 -13.22 1.82
N ILE A 93 19.87 -12.74 3.01
CA ILE A 93 20.45 -13.15 4.29
C ILE A 93 19.35 -13.61 5.24
N ALA A 94 19.68 -14.51 6.16
CA ALA A 94 18.70 -15.12 7.05
C ALA A 94 17.81 -14.12 7.82
N PRO A 95 18.31 -12.96 8.34
CA PRO A 95 17.47 -12.01 9.05
C PRO A 95 16.41 -11.30 8.19
N ARG A 96 16.48 -11.42 6.85
CA ARG A 96 15.55 -10.77 5.91
C ARG A 96 14.56 -11.72 5.26
N ILE A 97 14.61 -12.99 5.60
CA ILE A 97 13.78 -14.01 4.98
C ILE A 97 12.87 -14.64 6.03
N VAL A 98 11.58 -14.55 5.77
CA VAL A 98 10.54 -15.22 6.55
C VAL A 98 9.86 -16.26 5.67
N ILE A 99 9.69 -17.45 6.20
CA ILE A 99 8.97 -18.55 5.56
C ILE A 99 7.67 -18.73 6.34
N ALA A 100 6.56 -18.53 5.66
CA ALA A 100 5.23 -18.69 6.23
C ALA A 100 4.50 -19.85 5.52
N VAL A 101 3.93 -20.75 6.30
CA VAL A 101 3.17 -21.91 5.81
C VAL A 101 1.81 -21.94 6.51
N SER A 102 0.77 -22.20 5.75
CA SER A 102 -0.59 -22.37 6.29
C SER A 102 -1.34 -23.45 5.52
N GLY A 103 -2.01 -24.33 6.23
CA GLY A 103 -2.79 -25.44 5.66
C GLY A 103 -2.49 -26.74 6.35
N SER A 104 -2.55 -27.86 5.60
CA SER A 104 -2.20 -29.20 6.08
C SER A 104 -0.71 -29.44 5.83
N PHE A 105 0.05 -29.67 6.89
CA PHE A 105 1.49 -30.02 6.84
C PHE A 105 1.93 -30.72 8.11
N THR A 106 3.07 -31.38 8.06
CA THR A 106 3.73 -32.09 9.17
C THR A 106 4.99 -31.36 9.59
N ASP A 107 5.50 -31.70 10.77
CA ASP A 107 6.79 -31.17 11.26
C ASP A 107 7.94 -31.57 10.33
N GLU A 108 7.83 -32.73 9.67
CA GLU A 108 8.83 -33.19 8.70
C GLU A 108 8.84 -32.30 7.43
N ASN A 109 7.66 -31.90 6.93
CA ASN A 109 7.58 -30.94 5.82
C ASN A 109 8.26 -29.60 6.19
N ILE A 110 8.01 -29.10 7.41
CA ILE A 110 8.63 -27.86 7.88
C ILE A 110 10.15 -28.01 8.00
N ALA A 111 10.63 -29.15 8.54
CA ALA A 111 12.06 -29.41 8.65
C ALA A 111 12.76 -29.47 7.28
N ARG A 112 12.13 -30.12 6.28
CA ARG A 112 12.64 -30.15 4.89
C ARG A 112 12.66 -28.76 4.27
N LEU A 113 11.56 -28.01 4.40
CA LEU A 113 11.48 -26.64 3.91
C LEU A 113 12.56 -25.76 4.53
N ALA A 114 12.76 -25.83 5.85
CA ALA A 114 13.79 -25.09 6.56
C ALA A 114 15.22 -25.45 6.10
N ALA A 115 15.47 -26.71 5.75
CA ALA A 115 16.76 -27.16 5.27
C ALA A 115 17.21 -26.42 4.00
N HIS A 116 16.29 -26.08 3.09
CA HIS A 116 16.58 -25.32 1.87
C HIS A 116 17.13 -23.91 2.15
N PHE A 117 16.90 -23.37 3.34
CA PHE A 117 17.31 -22.02 3.73
C PHE A 117 18.45 -22.01 4.76
N SER A 118 18.91 -23.19 5.21
CA SER A 118 19.90 -23.32 6.30
C SER A 118 21.28 -22.75 5.97
N PHE A 119 21.64 -22.64 4.68
CA PHE A 119 22.92 -22.11 4.20
C PHE A 119 22.98 -20.58 4.19
N LEU A 120 21.85 -19.90 4.40
CA LEU A 120 21.80 -18.45 4.33
C LEU A 120 22.72 -17.78 5.35
N PRO A 121 23.49 -16.76 4.93
CA PRO A 121 24.40 -16.08 5.85
C PRO A 121 23.64 -15.41 7.01
N ARG A 122 24.10 -15.64 8.24
CA ARG A 122 23.62 -14.97 9.46
C ARG A 122 24.54 -13.80 9.76
N ARG A 123 24.31 -12.69 9.11
CA ARG A 123 25.04 -11.45 9.37
C ARG A 123 24.04 -10.34 9.75
N PRO A 124 24.50 -9.29 10.46
CA PRO A 124 23.65 -8.17 10.82
C PRO A 124 22.97 -7.57 9.59
N ASP A 125 21.73 -7.11 9.77
CA ASP A 125 21.00 -6.40 8.75
C ASP A 125 21.63 -5.03 8.49
N LEU A 126 21.36 -4.46 7.31
CA LEU A 126 21.83 -3.13 6.97
C LEU A 126 21.02 -2.10 7.77
N THR A 127 21.70 -1.09 8.28
CA THR A 127 21.03 0.08 8.84
C THR A 127 20.26 0.79 7.73
N MET A 128 18.94 0.84 7.84
CA MET A 128 18.11 1.56 6.91
C MET A 128 18.06 3.04 7.29
N ARG A 129 18.01 3.91 6.28
CA ARG A 129 17.76 5.33 6.50
C ARG A 129 16.29 5.54 6.75
N SER A 130 15.96 6.34 7.75
CA SER A 130 14.58 6.71 8.06
C SER A 130 13.94 7.42 6.88
N GLY A 131 12.71 7.01 6.59
CA GLY A 131 11.82 7.69 5.66
C GLY A 131 11.16 8.90 6.31
N SER A 132 10.72 9.84 5.48
CA SER A 132 9.93 10.97 5.96
C SER A 132 8.95 11.41 4.87
N TYR A 133 7.74 11.73 5.30
CA TYR A 133 6.76 12.38 4.44
C TYR A 133 7.08 13.88 4.32
N THR A 134 7.01 14.39 3.10
CA THR A 134 7.16 15.82 2.80
C THR A 134 6.01 16.23 1.88
N PRO A 135 5.27 17.31 2.18
CA PRO A 135 4.22 17.80 1.29
C PRO A 135 4.73 18.02 -0.13
N ALA A 136 3.97 17.55 -1.10
CA ALA A 136 4.38 17.57 -2.49
C ALA A 136 3.22 17.89 -3.43
N PHE A 137 3.54 18.50 -4.57
CA PHE A 137 2.57 18.84 -5.60
C PHE A 137 3.09 18.41 -6.97
N THR A 138 2.30 17.61 -7.68
CA THR A 138 2.70 17.12 -9.00
C THR A 138 1.52 17.07 -9.97
N LEU A 139 1.75 17.55 -11.19
CA LEU A 139 0.77 17.51 -12.28
C LEU A 139 1.37 16.80 -13.49
N LYS A 140 0.57 15.96 -14.16
CA LYS A 140 0.93 15.31 -15.42
C LYS A 140 -0.20 15.48 -16.43
N ARG A 141 0.02 16.25 -17.47
CA ARG A 141 -0.97 16.36 -18.56
C ARG A 141 -0.99 15.07 -19.39
N LYS A 142 -2.18 14.53 -19.57
CA LYS A 142 -2.44 13.35 -20.43
C LYS A 142 -3.83 13.52 -21.07
N ALA A 143 -3.98 13.11 -22.32
CA ALA A 143 -5.26 13.19 -23.04
C ALA A 143 -6.14 11.98 -22.67
N ILE A 144 -6.85 12.09 -21.54
CA ILE A 144 -7.78 11.09 -21.02
C ILE A 144 -9.11 11.73 -20.69
N GLU A 145 -10.18 10.96 -20.58
CA GLU A 145 -11.55 11.48 -20.35
C GLU A 145 -11.75 11.98 -18.93
N GLN A 146 -11.28 11.20 -17.95
CA GLN A 146 -11.41 11.54 -16.53
C GLN A 146 -10.03 11.89 -15.95
N ASN A 147 -9.96 12.99 -15.25
CA ASN A 147 -8.77 13.33 -14.48
C ASN A 147 -8.65 12.41 -13.27
N GLN A 148 -7.48 11.81 -13.09
CA GLN A 148 -7.16 11.06 -11.89
C GLN A 148 -6.50 11.99 -10.89
N ILE A 149 -7.02 12.00 -9.67
CA ILE A 149 -6.55 12.85 -8.58
C ILE A 149 -6.17 11.98 -7.39
N SER A 150 -5.04 12.28 -6.78
CA SER A 150 -4.65 11.69 -5.52
C SER A 150 -4.25 12.79 -4.55
N ILE A 151 -4.88 12.81 -3.37
CA ILE A 151 -4.63 13.74 -2.28
C ILE A 151 -3.98 12.94 -1.16
N GLY A 152 -2.85 13.40 -0.63
CA GLY A 152 -2.12 12.69 0.42
C GLY A 152 -1.91 13.56 1.65
N PHE A 153 -1.97 12.91 2.80
CA PHE A 153 -1.67 13.49 4.11
C PHE A 153 -0.61 12.63 4.83
N PRO A 154 0.07 13.13 5.84
CA PRO A 154 0.90 12.28 6.68
C PRO A 154 0.12 11.09 7.21
N GLY A 155 0.68 9.90 7.09
CA GLY A 155 0.07 8.66 7.59
C GLY A 155 0.94 8.01 8.67
N LEU A 156 0.59 6.80 9.02
CA LEU A 156 1.21 6.06 10.12
C LEU A 156 2.23 5.04 9.60
N PRO A 157 3.31 4.79 10.36
CA PRO A 157 4.19 3.66 10.12
C PRO A 157 3.46 2.33 10.36
N THR A 158 3.94 1.27 9.71
CA THR A 158 3.33 -0.07 9.72
C THR A 158 3.09 -0.61 11.14
N GLY A 159 4.04 -0.39 12.07
CA GLY A 159 3.97 -0.88 13.45
C GLY A 159 3.17 -0.02 14.42
N SER A 160 2.58 1.08 13.97
CA SER A 160 1.82 1.99 14.85
C SER A 160 0.62 1.29 15.48
N GLU A 161 0.41 1.50 16.78
CA GLU A 161 -0.80 1.04 17.48
C GLU A 161 -2.05 1.78 16.98
N ALA A 162 -1.92 3.02 16.52
CA ALA A 162 -3.02 3.78 15.94
C ALA A 162 -3.47 3.26 14.55
N ARG A 163 -2.81 2.23 13.99
CA ARG A 163 -3.22 1.62 12.71
C ARG A 163 -4.66 1.07 12.71
N PHE A 164 -5.15 0.60 13.87
CA PHE A 164 -6.52 0.13 14.03
C PHE A 164 -7.51 1.30 13.91
N THR A 165 -7.19 2.41 14.57
CA THR A 165 -7.95 3.66 14.44
C THR A 165 -7.94 4.19 13.02
N MET A 166 -6.76 4.17 12.34
CA MET A 166 -6.62 4.60 10.94
C MET A 166 -7.45 3.72 9.99
N ALA A 167 -7.52 2.42 10.22
CA ALA A 167 -8.31 1.53 9.39
C ALA A 167 -9.81 1.84 9.49
N LEU A 168 -10.33 2.09 10.70
CA LEU A 168 -11.73 2.51 10.91
C LEU A 168 -11.99 3.90 10.34
N LEU A 169 -11.09 4.86 10.55
CA LEU A 169 -11.15 6.19 9.95
C LEU A 169 -11.25 6.08 8.42
N SER A 170 -10.35 5.32 7.81
CA SER A 170 -10.32 5.10 6.36
C SER A 170 -11.61 4.44 5.86
N SER A 171 -12.10 3.42 6.55
CA SER A 171 -13.35 2.72 6.20
C SER A 171 -14.56 3.66 6.21
N ILE A 172 -14.70 4.49 7.24
CA ILE A 172 -15.82 5.44 7.39
C ILE A 172 -15.72 6.56 6.37
N LEU A 173 -14.52 7.08 6.11
CA LEU A 173 -14.32 8.22 5.23
C LEU A 173 -14.45 7.84 3.75
N GLY A 174 -13.84 6.73 3.30
CA GLY A 174 -13.78 6.38 1.88
C GLY A 174 -13.57 4.90 1.56
N GLY A 175 -13.78 3.98 2.50
CA GLY A 175 -13.45 2.57 2.33
C GLY A 175 -14.52 1.72 1.61
N ASN A 176 -15.73 2.23 1.43
CA ASN A 176 -16.85 1.48 0.85
C ASN A 176 -17.95 2.40 0.31
N MET A 177 -19.00 1.82 -0.30
CA MET A 177 -20.12 2.58 -0.87
C MET A 177 -20.96 3.35 0.18
N SER A 178 -20.91 2.99 1.45
CA SER A 178 -21.60 3.70 2.53
C SER A 178 -20.73 4.78 3.18
N SER A 179 -19.49 4.94 2.73
CA SER A 179 -18.54 5.91 3.26
C SER A 179 -18.92 7.35 2.90
N ARG A 180 -18.45 8.29 3.70
CA ARG A 180 -18.85 9.71 3.57
C ARG A 180 -18.48 10.30 2.22
N LEU A 181 -17.25 10.10 1.74
CA LEU A 181 -16.81 10.62 0.44
C LEU A 181 -17.60 10.02 -0.71
N PHE A 182 -17.82 8.69 -0.67
CA PHE A 182 -18.61 8.03 -1.71
C PHE A 182 -20.04 8.57 -1.74
N GLN A 183 -20.70 8.67 -0.61
CA GLN A 183 -22.06 9.20 -0.50
C GLN A 183 -22.15 10.66 -0.89
N THR A 184 -21.19 11.50 -0.48
CA THR A 184 -21.26 12.94 -0.74
C THR A 184 -20.86 13.28 -2.16
N VAL A 185 -19.76 12.73 -2.68
CA VAL A 185 -19.21 13.15 -3.97
C VAL A 185 -19.80 12.37 -5.14
N ARG A 186 -19.97 11.05 -4.97
CA ARG A 186 -20.46 10.18 -6.05
C ARG A 186 -21.98 10.05 -6.02
N GLU A 187 -22.54 9.53 -4.93
CA GLU A 187 -23.95 9.11 -4.91
C GLU A 187 -24.90 10.31 -4.98
N LYS A 188 -24.71 11.30 -4.12
CA LYS A 188 -25.59 12.47 -4.03
C LYS A 188 -25.35 13.52 -5.09
N ASN A 189 -24.12 13.66 -5.58
CA ASN A 189 -23.75 14.74 -6.50
C ASN A 189 -23.29 14.27 -7.88
N GLY A 190 -23.00 12.99 -8.09
CA GLY A 190 -22.63 12.42 -9.40
C GLY A 190 -21.35 13.01 -10.00
N LEU A 191 -20.37 13.46 -9.16
CA LEU A 191 -19.22 14.21 -9.64
C LEU A 191 -17.99 13.35 -9.97
N CYS A 192 -17.98 12.09 -9.54
CA CYS A 192 -16.89 11.17 -9.81
C CYS A 192 -17.42 9.75 -10.11
N TYR A 193 -16.63 8.98 -10.86
CA TYR A 193 -16.90 7.55 -11.06
C TYR A 193 -16.42 6.73 -9.89
N ALA A 194 -15.21 7.02 -9.41
CA ALA A 194 -14.60 6.35 -8.27
C ALA A 194 -14.06 7.39 -7.29
N ILE A 195 -14.22 7.12 -6.00
CA ILE A 195 -13.58 7.84 -4.91
C ILE A 195 -13.38 6.88 -3.75
N TYR A 196 -12.17 6.83 -3.22
CA TYR A 196 -11.81 5.96 -2.10
C TYR A 196 -10.61 6.49 -1.32
N THR A 197 -10.44 5.99 -0.11
CA THR A 197 -9.27 6.24 0.73
C THR A 197 -8.33 5.04 0.71
N TYR A 198 -7.03 5.29 0.88
CA TYR A 198 -6.01 4.27 1.00
C TYR A 198 -4.91 4.69 1.99
N THR A 199 -4.13 3.72 2.44
CA THR A 199 -2.95 3.96 3.26
C THR A 199 -1.72 3.38 2.59
N ALA A 200 -0.62 4.15 2.57
CA ALA A 200 0.70 3.67 2.20
C ALA A 200 1.58 3.74 3.44
N SER A 201 1.79 2.59 4.11
CA SER A 201 2.58 2.50 5.33
C SER A 201 3.93 1.85 5.04
N PHE A 202 4.99 2.50 5.51
CA PHE A 202 6.35 1.99 5.51
C PHE A 202 6.77 1.69 6.95
N LEU A 203 7.98 1.17 7.17
CA LEU A 203 8.43 0.78 8.51
C LEU A 203 8.40 1.93 9.53
N ASP A 204 8.73 3.14 9.10
CA ASP A 204 8.97 4.31 9.95
C ASP A 204 8.15 5.55 9.59
N CYS A 205 7.40 5.50 8.50
CA CYS A 205 6.54 6.60 8.06
C CYS A 205 5.36 6.08 7.24
N GLY A 206 4.47 6.98 6.80
CA GLY A 206 3.35 6.60 5.95
C GLY A 206 2.62 7.78 5.35
N MET A 207 1.63 7.48 4.51
CA MET A 207 0.71 8.43 3.90
C MET A 207 -0.72 7.88 4.00
N PHE A 208 -1.64 8.74 4.37
CA PHE A 208 -3.07 8.54 4.19
C PHE A 208 -3.48 9.23 2.89
N GLY A 209 -4.12 8.51 1.98
CA GLY A 209 -4.45 9.01 0.66
C GLY A 209 -5.93 8.94 0.33
N ILE A 210 -6.36 9.83 -0.57
CA ILE A 210 -7.69 9.83 -1.18
C ILE A 210 -7.47 9.82 -2.69
N SER A 211 -8.06 8.88 -3.39
CA SER A 211 -8.04 8.79 -4.85
C SER A 211 -9.43 9.09 -5.40
N ALA A 212 -9.50 9.85 -6.51
CA ALA A 212 -10.76 10.15 -7.18
C ALA A 212 -10.57 10.25 -8.71
N ALA A 213 -11.52 9.66 -9.46
CA ALA A 213 -11.65 9.80 -10.90
C ALA A 213 -12.78 10.79 -11.24
N VAL A 214 -12.45 11.97 -11.74
CA VAL A 214 -13.38 13.07 -11.92
C VAL A 214 -13.40 13.61 -13.36
N GLY A 215 -14.54 14.04 -13.85
CA GLY A 215 -14.63 14.75 -15.11
C GLY A 215 -14.02 16.16 -14.99
N ARG A 216 -13.40 16.65 -16.07
CA ARG A 216 -12.76 17.98 -16.07
C ARG A 216 -13.72 19.10 -15.66
N GLU A 217 -14.97 19.03 -16.08
CA GLU A 217 -15.97 20.07 -15.80
C GLU A 217 -16.44 20.05 -14.34
N THR A 218 -16.45 18.88 -13.72
CA THR A 218 -16.91 18.67 -12.34
C THR A 218 -15.82 18.72 -11.31
N GLU A 219 -14.55 18.74 -11.74
CA GLU A 219 -13.36 18.59 -10.91
C GLU A 219 -13.31 19.56 -9.73
N GLN A 220 -13.47 20.87 -9.99
CA GLN A 220 -13.38 21.90 -8.92
C GLN A 220 -14.49 21.72 -7.87
N ARG A 221 -15.70 21.36 -8.32
CA ARG A 221 -16.81 21.09 -7.42
C ARG A 221 -16.56 19.82 -6.60
N ALA A 222 -16.01 18.78 -7.21
CA ALA A 222 -15.64 17.55 -6.52
C ALA A 222 -14.55 17.81 -5.46
N LEU A 223 -13.50 18.56 -5.80
CA LEU A 223 -12.44 18.94 -4.88
C LEU A 223 -12.96 19.76 -3.69
N ALA A 224 -13.86 20.72 -3.96
CA ALA A 224 -14.49 21.50 -2.88
C ALA A 224 -15.30 20.61 -1.93
N LEU A 225 -16.12 19.69 -2.46
CA LEU A 225 -16.89 18.75 -1.62
C LEU A 225 -16.01 17.77 -0.85
N ILE A 226 -14.91 17.31 -1.44
CA ILE A 226 -13.93 16.48 -0.74
C ILE A 226 -13.35 17.27 0.44
N ARG A 227 -12.90 18.50 0.20
CA ARG A 227 -12.37 19.37 1.25
C ARG A 227 -13.39 19.61 2.36
N ASP A 228 -14.61 19.98 2.03
CA ASP A 228 -15.69 20.25 2.99
C ASP A 228 -15.98 19.02 3.84
N GLU A 229 -15.94 17.81 3.25
CA GLU A 229 -16.17 16.57 3.98
C GLU A 229 -15.01 16.23 4.93
N LEU A 230 -13.77 16.48 4.50
CA LEU A 230 -12.59 16.31 5.35
C LEU A 230 -12.59 17.29 6.54
N GLU A 231 -12.97 18.56 6.31
CA GLU A 231 -13.10 19.57 7.38
C GLU A 231 -14.19 19.16 8.38
N ARG A 232 -15.36 18.70 7.89
CA ARG A 232 -16.42 18.18 8.77
C ARG A 232 -15.96 16.97 9.56
N PHE A 233 -15.26 16.03 8.91
CA PHE A 233 -14.74 14.84 9.57
C PHE A 233 -13.75 15.22 10.68
N ARG A 234 -12.87 16.18 10.42
CA ARG A 234 -11.88 16.72 11.36
C ARG A 234 -12.50 17.50 12.52
N THR A 235 -13.62 18.16 12.29
CA THR A 235 -14.31 19.00 13.29
C THR A 235 -15.28 18.19 14.14
N ASP A 236 -16.15 17.43 13.51
CA ASP A 236 -17.32 16.78 14.13
C ASP A 236 -17.02 15.32 14.52
N GLY A 237 -15.98 14.71 13.91
CA GLY A 237 -15.66 13.30 14.09
C GLY A 237 -16.70 12.38 13.43
N VAL A 238 -16.89 11.22 14.04
CA VAL A 238 -17.81 10.17 13.56
C VAL A 238 -18.98 9.98 14.51
N THR A 239 -20.10 9.55 13.96
CA THR A 239 -21.26 9.15 14.78
C THR A 239 -21.10 7.72 15.30
N GLN A 240 -21.80 7.35 16.38
CA GLN A 240 -21.76 5.99 16.90
C GLN A 240 -22.21 4.96 15.85
N PRO A 241 -23.30 5.16 15.10
CA PRO A 241 -23.71 4.22 14.04
C PRO A 241 -22.67 4.03 12.93
N GLU A 242 -21.86 5.05 12.59
CA GLU A 242 -20.77 4.90 11.62
C GLU A 242 -19.65 4.03 12.17
N LEU A 243 -19.27 4.25 13.43
CA LEU A 243 -18.26 3.44 14.11
C LEU A 243 -18.70 1.99 14.23
N ASP A 244 -19.94 1.74 14.64
CA ASP A 244 -20.47 0.40 14.81
C ASP A 244 -20.48 -0.38 13.48
N ARG A 245 -20.96 0.24 12.41
CA ARG A 245 -20.91 -0.37 11.05
C ARG A 245 -19.49 -0.66 10.58
N ALA A 246 -18.55 0.24 10.83
CA ALA A 246 -17.16 0.04 10.44
C ALA A 246 -16.52 -1.12 11.22
N ARG A 247 -16.83 -1.27 12.51
CA ARG A 247 -16.39 -2.40 13.32
C ARG A 247 -16.99 -3.73 12.83
N GLU A 248 -18.29 -3.79 12.58
CA GLU A 248 -18.93 -4.99 12.02
C GLU A 248 -18.28 -5.42 10.70
N GLN A 249 -17.98 -4.48 9.81
CA GLN A 249 -17.32 -4.76 8.55
C GLN A 249 -15.90 -5.31 8.75
N VAL A 250 -15.14 -4.73 9.67
CA VAL A 250 -13.80 -5.22 9.99
C VAL A 250 -13.86 -6.60 10.64
N HIS A 251 -14.80 -6.83 11.57
CA HIS A 251 -15.02 -8.13 12.19
C HIS A 251 -15.30 -9.20 11.14
N ALA A 252 -16.24 -8.94 10.23
CA ALA A 252 -16.53 -9.87 9.14
C ALA A 252 -15.30 -10.14 8.28
N SER A 253 -14.52 -9.11 7.93
CA SER A 253 -13.32 -9.25 7.12
C SER A 253 -12.23 -10.06 7.80
N VAL A 254 -11.98 -9.83 9.10
CA VAL A 254 -10.99 -10.57 9.90
C VAL A 254 -11.39 -12.05 10.02
N LEU A 255 -12.65 -12.33 10.34
CA LEU A 255 -13.13 -13.70 10.52
C LEU A 255 -13.11 -14.49 9.19
N MET A 256 -13.61 -13.89 8.10
CA MET A 256 -13.55 -14.52 6.77
C MET A 256 -12.13 -14.75 6.28
N ALA A 257 -11.19 -13.87 6.63
CA ALA A 257 -9.78 -14.06 6.26
C ALA A 257 -9.13 -15.27 6.94
N GLU A 258 -9.61 -15.67 8.14
CA GLU A 258 -9.11 -16.86 8.83
C GLU A 258 -9.52 -18.18 8.14
N GLU A 259 -10.56 -18.18 7.31
CA GLU A 259 -10.96 -19.36 6.53
C GLU A 259 -10.02 -19.63 5.35
N SER A 260 -9.30 -18.61 4.88
CA SER A 260 -8.39 -18.72 3.73
C SER A 260 -6.97 -19.04 4.16
N THR A 261 -6.44 -20.19 3.75
CA THR A 261 -5.03 -20.56 3.98
C THR A 261 -4.06 -19.53 3.40
N ALA A 262 -4.37 -18.94 2.25
CA ALA A 262 -3.56 -17.89 1.63
C ALA A 262 -3.55 -16.61 2.47
N SER A 263 -4.71 -16.17 2.97
CA SER A 263 -4.80 -14.99 3.84
C SER A 263 -4.05 -15.20 5.16
N ARG A 264 -4.19 -16.38 5.77
CA ARG A 264 -3.46 -16.75 7.00
C ARG A 264 -1.95 -16.78 6.77
N MET A 265 -1.49 -17.40 5.67
CA MET A 265 -0.07 -17.43 5.30
C MET A 265 0.49 -16.00 5.14
N ASN A 266 -0.20 -15.15 4.39
CA ASN A 266 0.22 -13.76 4.17
C ASN A 266 0.25 -12.97 5.49
N LYS A 267 -0.77 -13.14 6.36
CA LYS A 267 -0.82 -12.53 7.69
C LYS A 267 0.38 -12.95 8.56
N LEU A 268 0.70 -14.25 8.57
CA LEU A 268 1.85 -14.78 9.32
C LEU A 268 3.17 -14.17 8.81
N GLY A 269 3.41 -14.24 7.50
CA GLY A 269 4.64 -13.73 6.88
C GLY A 269 4.80 -12.22 7.06
N TYR A 270 3.74 -11.45 6.82
CA TYR A 270 3.73 -9.99 7.03
C TYR A 270 3.97 -9.62 8.50
N SER A 271 3.27 -10.28 9.42
CA SER A 271 3.36 -9.97 10.84
C SER A 271 4.75 -10.26 11.39
N GLU A 272 5.35 -11.39 11.02
CA GLU A 272 6.71 -11.72 11.44
C GLU A 272 7.72 -10.74 10.84
N LEU A 273 7.62 -10.45 9.53
CA LEU A 273 8.59 -9.61 8.83
C LEU A 273 8.56 -8.15 9.28
N TYR A 274 7.38 -7.60 9.54
CA TYR A 274 7.21 -6.16 9.79
C TYR A 274 6.88 -5.81 11.24
N LEU A 275 6.25 -6.71 12.01
CA LEU A 275 5.80 -6.44 13.37
C LEU A 275 6.59 -7.24 14.41
N GLY A 276 7.34 -8.26 13.99
CA GLY A 276 8.07 -9.17 14.89
C GLY A 276 7.17 -10.04 15.75
N ARG A 277 5.86 -10.01 15.54
CA ARG A 277 4.89 -10.87 16.23
C ARG A 277 3.61 -11.06 15.42
N VAL A 278 2.98 -12.20 15.56
CA VAL A 278 1.65 -12.49 15.01
C VAL A 278 0.58 -12.20 16.06
N LEU A 279 -0.40 -11.36 15.71
CA LEU A 279 -1.57 -11.12 16.55
C LEU A 279 -2.64 -12.18 16.24
N PRO A 280 -3.15 -12.91 17.26
CA PRO A 280 -4.33 -13.74 17.10
C PRO A 280 -5.55 -12.92 16.66
N ALA A 281 -6.54 -13.57 16.02
CA ALA A 281 -7.70 -12.86 15.49
C ALA A 281 -8.52 -12.17 16.59
N ASP A 282 -8.68 -12.82 17.75
CA ASP A 282 -9.37 -12.28 18.92
C ASP A 282 -8.67 -11.01 19.47
N GLU A 283 -7.33 -11.01 19.51
CA GLU A 283 -6.58 -9.80 19.90
C GLU A 283 -6.77 -8.67 18.86
N VAL A 284 -6.76 -8.99 17.57
CA VAL A 284 -7.02 -8.00 16.50
C VAL A 284 -8.42 -7.41 16.64
N LEU A 285 -9.44 -8.24 16.85
CA LEU A 285 -10.82 -7.80 17.06
C LEU A 285 -10.94 -6.92 18.31
N ALA A 286 -10.36 -7.34 19.43
CA ALA A 286 -10.37 -6.56 20.65
C ALA A 286 -9.72 -5.17 20.50
N ARG A 287 -8.66 -5.05 19.65
CA ARG A 287 -8.04 -3.76 19.32
C ARG A 287 -8.98 -2.85 18.54
N TYR A 288 -9.76 -3.39 17.60
CA TYR A 288 -10.78 -2.63 16.88
C TYR A 288 -11.95 -2.21 17.77
N ASP A 289 -12.39 -3.10 18.68
CA ASP A 289 -13.46 -2.80 19.63
C ASP A 289 -13.08 -1.73 20.64
N ALA A 290 -11.82 -1.63 20.98
CA ALA A 290 -11.30 -0.62 21.89
C ALA A 290 -11.24 0.79 21.30
N VAL A 291 -11.26 0.96 19.96
CA VAL A 291 -11.20 2.27 19.33
C VAL A 291 -12.45 3.08 19.63
N THR A 292 -12.31 4.26 20.18
CA THR A 292 -13.41 5.18 20.48
C THR A 292 -13.63 6.20 19.35
N ARG A 293 -14.74 6.93 19.42
CA ARG A 293 -15.01 8.06 18.52
C ARG A 293 -14.00 9.19 18.73
N GLU A 294 -13.58 9.38 19.96
CA GLU A 294 -12.59 10.36 20.40
C GLU A 294 -11.21 10.02 19.81
N ASP A 295 -10.84 8.73 19.75
CA ASP A 295 -9.59 8.29 19.11
C ASP A 295 -9.60 8.60 17.60
N ILE A 296 -10.74 8.34 16.93
CA ILE A 296 -10.90 8.65 15.50
C ILE A 296 -10.83 10.16 15.28
N LEU A 297 -11.50 10.97 16.09
CA LEU A 297 -11.46 12.42 15.98
C LEU A 297 -10.05 12.98 16.24
N GLY A 298 -9.36 12.47 17.26
CA GLY A 298 -7.97 12.83 17.55
C GLY A 298 -7.05 12.54 16.36
N LEU A 299 -7.10 11.31 15.86
CA LEU A 299 -6.30 10.90 14.71
C LEU A 299 -6.65 11.68 13.42
N ALA A 300 -7.93 11.99 13.20
CA ALA A 300 -8.36 12.79 12.05
C ALA A 300 -7.76 14.20 12.09
N ARG A 301 -7.71 14.83 13.27
CA ARG A 301 -7.09 16.16 13.45
C ARG A 301 -5.60 16.15 13.20
N GLU A 302 -4.90 15.09 13.57
CA GLU A 302 -3.46 14.93 13.34
C GLU A 302 -3.14 14.60 11.88
N THR A 303 -3.95 13.71 11.26
CA THR A 303 -3.71 13.21 9.91
C THR A 303 -4.15 14.22 8.85
N LEU A 304 -5.37 14.74 8.94
CA LEU A 304 -5.97 15.63 7.95
C LEU A 304 -5.51 17.07 8.11
N ASP A 305 -4.20 17.27 8.17
CA ASP A 305 -3.56 18.57 8.26
C ASP A 305 -3.37 19.19 6.87
N PHE A 306 -4.16 20.20 6.53
CA PHE A 306 -4.14 20.86 5.22
C PHE A 306 -2.85 21.65 4.96
N ASP A 307 -2.09 22.01 5.98
CA ASP A 307 -0.77 22.63 5.81
C ASP A 307 0.28 21.61 5.34
N ARG A 308 -0.03 20.33 5.48
CA ARG A 308 0.83 19.20 5.12
C ARG A 308 0.24 18.36 4.00
N VAL A 309 -0.75 18.85 3.27
CA VAL A 309 -1.37 18.11 2.18
C VAL A 309 -0.44 17.97 0.98
N SER A 310 -0.46 16.81 0.35
CA SER A 310 0.15 16.55 -0.95
C SER A 310 -0.93 16.38 -2.00
N PHE A 311 -0.61 16.72 -3.24
CA PHE A 311 -1.54 16.62 -4.35
C PHE A 311 -0.88 16.10 -5.61
N SER A 312 -1.52 15.17 -6.27
CA SER A 312 -1.14 14.69 -7.60
C SER A 312 -2.35 14.64 -8.51
N ALA A 313 -2.18 15.07 -9.76
CA ALA A 313 -3.23 14.91 -10.77
C ALA A 313 -2.65 14.52 -12.12
N VAL A 314 -3.36 13.63 -12.81
CA VAL A 314 -3.05 13.15 -14.16
C VAL A 314 -4.29 13.32 -15.04
N GLY A 315 -4.18 14.01 -16.17
CA GLY A 315 -5.30 14.17 -17.09
C GLY A 315 -5.29 15.46 -17.91
N ARG A 316 -6.47 15.89 -18.34
CA ARG A 316 -6.70 17.17 -19.02
C ARG A 316 -6.81 18.31 -18.01
N LEU A 317 -5.68 18.58 -17.36
CA LEU A 317 -5.60 19.43 -16.19
C LEU A 317 -5.82 20.93 -16.52
N ARG A 318 -6.34 21.64 -15.54
CA ARG A 318 -6.41 23.11 -15.50
C ARG A 318 -5.03 23.73 -15.27
N PRO A 319 -4.86 25.06 -15.36
CA PRO A 319 -3.67 25.74 -14.90
C PRO A 319 -3.35 25.42 -13.42
N GLN A 320 -2.06 25.38 -13.09
CA GLN A 320 -1.60 25.01 -11.76
C GLN A 320 -2.19 25.90 -10.64
N GLU A 321 -2.38 27.17 -10.96
CA GLU A 321 -2.90 28.18 -10.03
C GLU A 321 -4.32 27.85 -9.55
N GLU A 322 -5.09 27.11 -10.35
CA GLU A 322 -6.47 26.71 -9.99
C GLU A 322 -6.49 25.56 -8.95
N TYR A 323 -5.35 24.86 -8.75
CA TYR A 323 -5.18 23.85 -7.71
C TYR A 323 -4.50 24.39 -6.44
N ALA A 324 -3.97 25.62 -6.49
CA ALA A 324 -3.24 26.23 -5.37
C ALA A 324 -4.07 26.38 -4.09
N PRO A 325 -5.40 26.65 -4.13
CA PRO A 325 -6.24 26.69 -2.93
C PRO A 325 -6.33 25.37 -2.17
N GLN A 326 -5.98 24.24 -2.82
CA GLN A 326 -5.97 22.92 -2.21
C GLN A 326 -4.72 22.71 -1.33
N HIS A 327 -3.70 23.59 -1.45
CA HIS A 327 -2.40 23.53 -0.76
C HIS A 327 -2.19 24.60 0.28
N LYS A 328 -3.05 25.60 0.37
CA LYS A 328 -2.96 26.66 1.37
C LYS A 328 -4.26 26.69 2.13
N GLY A 329 -4.20 26.13 3.34
CA GLY A 329 -5.21 26.32 4.37
C GLY A 329 -5.18 27.72 4.90
#